data_b6d36252214dbdfd69465158198852ab
#
_entry.id   b6d36252214dbdfd69465158198852ab
#
_cell.length_a   1.000
_cell.length_b   1.000
_cell.length_c   1.000
_cell.angle_alpha   90.00
_cell.angle_beta   90.00
_cell.angle_gamma   90.00
#
_symmetry.space_group_name_H-M   'P 1'
#
loop_
_entity.id
_entity.type
_entity.pdbx_description
1 polymer ?
#
loop_
_entity_poly.entity_id
_entity_poly.type
_entity_poly.pdbx_seq_one_letter_code
_entity_poly.pdbx_strand_id
1 'polypeptide(L)'
;CIRDRAFDPDDSNTFYIGTWFEGIYKISGTECVGHYTSLNSPLSKGWAMAVPNIVFDRDGNLWIAHAGDVGVSMLPKAKQSIDTDELKASDWYQFGYSEIKNNKYAKLLIPNHSTAKWVVYGDWPGSIFAFDDKGTYNTIADDRTKNIVSFMDQDNKTFTPNYYTCIEEDNNGQIWIGTSSGPIVITNPDHVFSDSFRCTRIKIARNDGTDNADYLLQNINITDIFVDGDNRKWIGTRESGLYLVSADGSEILNHFTAENSKLPSNHVTEVIVDPVTGVAYIGTTSGLAAYRSDAVQSSDDYSNVYAFPNPVRPDYEGWISVTGLMENSLVKITDTAGNLFFQGYSNGGQISWDGRDRSGNRVKTGVYLVFASSSGSSKQSGVVTKILVVN
;
A
#
# COMPACT_ATOMS: atom_id res chain seq x y z
N CYS A 1 -18.80 7.33 -12.43
CA CYS A 1 -18.35 6.46 -11.34
C CYS A 1 -16.83 6.57 -11.25
N ILE A 2 -16.31 6.97 -10.09
CA ILE A 2 -14.88 7.02 -9.81
C ILE A 2 -14.36 5.57 -9.72
N ARG A 3 -13.17 5.32 -10.27
CA ARG A 3 -12.54 4.00 -10.29
C ARG A 3 -11.25 3.97 -9.49
N ASP A 4 -10.48 5.06 -9.58
CA ASP A 4 -9.21 5.16 -8.89
C ASP A 4 -8.84 6.62 -8.64
N ARG A 5 -7.85 6.83 -7.79
CA ARG A 5 -7.27 8.14 -7.49
C ARG A 5 -5.78 8.01 -7.21
N ALA A 6 -5.02 9.05 -7.57
CA ALA A 6 -3.63 9.18 -7.19
C ALA A 6 -3.33 10.62 -6.78
N PHE A 7 -2.60 10.80 -5.68
CA PHE A 7 -2.12 12.11 -5.26
C PHE A 7 -0.87 12.49 -6.05
N ASP A 8 -0.75 13.76 -6.38
CA ASP A 8 0.47 14.30 -6.97
C ASP A 8 1.61 14.21 -5.94
N PRO A 9 2.73 13.55 -6.25
CA PRO A 9 3.82 13.37 -5.29
C PRO A 9 4.50 14.66 -4.85
N ASP A 10 4.37 15.74 -5.63
CA ASP A 10 4.98 17.04 -5.33
C ASP A 10 3.99 18.05 -4.70
N ASP A 11 2.68 17.77 -4.79
CA ASP A 11 1.63 18.67 -4.27
C ASP A 11 0.49 17.86 -3.63
N SER A 12 0.54 17.72 -2.31
CA SER A 12 -0.47 17.00 -1.53
C SER A 12 -1.90 17.55 -1.64
N ASN A 13 -2.07 18.77 -2.19
CA ASN A 13 -3.36 19.39 -2.44
C ASN A 13 -3.92 19.03 -3.82
N THR A 14 -3.12 18.40 -4.68
CA THR A 14 -3.51 18.01 -6.05
C THR A 14 -3.61 16.49 -6.14
N PHE A 15 -4.67 16.01 -6.78
CA PHE A 15 -4.90 14.58 -7.03
C PHE A 15 -5.64 14.37 -8.36
N TYR A 16 -5.52 13.15 -8.87
CA TYR A 16 -6.13 12.73 -10.12
C TYR A 16 -7.19 11.67 -9.85
N ILE A 17 -8.30 11.74 -10.57
CA ILE A 17 -9.44 10.82 -10.45
C ILE A 17 -9.67 10.15 -11.79
N GLY A 18 -9.51 8.84 -11.84
CA GLY A 18 -9.91 8.00 -12.98
C GLY A 18 -11.38 7.66 -12.92
N THR A 19 -12.07 7.78 -14.04
CA THR A 19 -13.50 7.51 -14.14
C THR A 19 -13.80 6.36 -15.12
N TRP A 20 -15.06 5.92 -15.11
CA TRP A 20 -15.51 4.89 -16.02
C TRP A 20 -15.85 5.40 -17.42
N PHE A 21 -16.32 6.66 -17.55
CA PHE A 21 -16.85 7.18 -18.81
C PHE A 21 -16.23 8.49 -19.26
N GLU A 22 -15.64 9.25 -18.34
CA GLU A 22 -15.27 10.65 -18.56
C GLU A 22 -13.75 10.88 -18.56
N GLY A 23 -12.94 9.80 -18.58
CA GLY A 23 -11.48 9.92 -18.53
C GLY A 23 -10.97 10.31 -17.13
N ILE A 24 -10.07 11.30 -17.06
CA ILE A 24 -9.35 11.67 -15.83
C ILE A 24 -9.60 13.13 -15.50
N TYR A 25 -9.91 13.40 -14.24
CA TYR A 25 -9.99 14.76 -13.68
C TYR A 25 -8.76 15.04 -12.82
N LYS A 26 -8.14 16.20 -13.00
CA LYS A 26 -7.11 16.75 -12.11
C LYS A 26 -7.79 17.76 -11.18
N ILE A 27 -7.70 17.51 -9.88
CA ILE A 27 -8.33 18.33 -8.83
C ILE A 27 -7.22 18.98 -8.01
N SER A 28 -7.30 20.27 -7.74
CA SER A 28 -6.47 20.98 -6.78
C SER A 28 -7.34 21.62 -5.71
N GLY A 29 -7.18 21.20 -4.47
CA GLY A 29 -8.08 21.54 -3.39
C GLY A 29 -9.49 21.01 -3.66
N THR A 30 -10.40 21.90 -3.96
CA THR A 30 -11.81 21.59 -4.29
C THR A 30 -12.17 21.90 -5.75
N GLU A 31 -11.21 22.36 -6.55
CA GLU A 31 -11.46 22.80 -7.92
C GLU A 31 -10.92 21.80 -8.94
N CYS A 32 -11.69 21.58 -10.00
CA CYS A 32 -11.24 20.85 -11.17
C CYS A 32 -10.36 21.76 -12.02
N VAL A 33 -9.05 21.47 -12.06
CA VAL A 33 -8.05 22.27 -12.78
C VAL A 33 -7.58 21.62 -14.09
N GLY A 34 -8.09 20.43 -14.42
CA GLY A 34 -7.78 19.76 -15.67
C GLY A 34 -8.68 18.56 -15.94
N HIS A 35 -8.92 18.29 -17.23
CA HIS A 35 -9.72 17.16 -17.68
C HIS A 35 -9.06 16.48 -18.88
N TYR A 36 -8.65 15.21 -18.70
CA TYR A 36 -8.02 14.42 -19.74
C TYR A 36 -9.04 13.48 -20.38
N THR A 37 -9.22 13.67 -21.66
CA THR A 37 -10.21 12.94 -22.49
C THR A 37 -9.56 12.42 -23.77
N SER A 38 -10.32 11.83 -24.65
CA SER A 38 -9.85 11.44 -25.99
C SER A 38 -9.43 12.60 -26.90
N LEU A 39 -9.60 13.86 -26.47
CA LEU A 39 -9.16 15.04 -27.24
C LEU A 39 -7.71 15.42 -26.97
N ASN A 40 -7.25 15.16 -25.76
CA ASN A 40 -5.94 15.61 -25.25
C ASN A 40 -5.08 14.47 -24.64
N SER A 41 -5.53 13.25 -24.76
CA SER A 41 -4.86 12.05 -24.23
C SER A 41 -5.08 10.82 -25.13
N PRO A 42 -4.38 9.70 -24.89
CA PRO A 42 -4.58 8.45 -25.65
C PRO A 42 -5.86 7.69 -25.33
N LEU A 43 -6.74 8.24 -24.49
CA LEU A 43 -8.00 7.60 -24.13
C LEU A 43 -8.89 7.38 -25.35
N SER A 44 -9.51 6.22 -25.44
CA SER A 44 -10.37 5.85 -26.56
C SER A 44 -11.62 6.72 -26.63
N LYS A 45 -12.06 7.04 -27.85
CA LYS A 45 -13.36 7.67 -28.14
C LYS A 45 -14.57 6.72 -28.00
N GLY A 46 -14.37 5.53 -27.43
CA GLY A 46 -15.42 4.53 -27.29
C GLY A 46 -16.53 4.94 -26.31
N TRP A 47 -17.48 4.03 -26.09
CA TRP A 47 -18.58 4.20 -25.14
C TRP A 47 -18.13 4.32 -23.67
N ALA A 48 -16.86 3.99 -23.39
CA ALA A 48 -16.26 4.15 -22.08
C ALA A 48 -14.80 4.64 -22.19
N MET A 49 -14.51 5.84 -21.74
CA MET A 49 -13.15 6.31 -21.48
C MET A 49 -12.71 5.82 -20.09
N ALA A 50 -12.76 4.49 -19.90
CA ALA A 50 -12.50 3.90 -18.60
C ALA A 50 -11.02 3.97 -18.24
N VAL A 51 -10.74 4.55 -17.08
CA VAL A 51 -9.42 4.62 -16.45
C VAL A 51 -9.50 3.92 -15.10
N PRO A 52 -9.28 2.60 -15.08
CA PRO A 52 -9.41 1.79 -13.86
C PRO A 52 -8.29 2.02 -12.86
N ASN A 53 -7.12 2.51 -13.29
CA ASN A 53 -6.01 2.73 -12.38
C ASN A 53 -5.10 3.88 -12.84
N ILE A 54 -4.63 4.64 -11.86
CA ILE A 54 -3.72 5.78 -11.99
C ILE A 54 -2.62 5.64 -10.94
N VAL A 55 -1.36 5.73 -11.36
CA VAL A 55 -0.22 5.68 -10.45
C VAL A 55 0.86 6.68 -10.87
N PHE A 56 1.67 7.12 -9.93
CA PHE A 56 2.89 7.87 -10.20
C PHE A 56 4.10 6.97 -10.03
N ASP A 57 5.09 7.13 -10.90
CA ASP A 57 6.40 6.56 -10.64
C ASP A 57 7.25 7.49 -9.73
N ARG A 58 8.41 7.01 -9.28
CA ARG A 58 9.32 7.78 -8.41
C ARG A 58 9.88 9.06 -9.05
N ASP A 59 9.83 9.16 -10.39
CA ASP A 59 10.26 10.35 -11.12
C ASP A 59 9.11 11.36 -11.28
N GLY A 60 7.91 11.03 -10.77
CA GLY A 60 6.71 11.84 -10.81
C GLY A 60 5.97 11.79 -12.16
N ASN A 61 6.26 10.81 -13.03
CA ASN A 61 5.47 10.62 -14.24
C ASN A 61 4.12 9.97 -13.90
N LEU A 62 3.07 10.43 -14.58
CA LEU A 62 1.72 9.93 -14.40
C LEU A 62 1.46 8.74 -15.33
N TRP A 63 1.28 7.57 -14.76
CA TRP A 63 0.95 6.35 -15.48
C TRP A 63 -0.53 6.02 -15.33
N ILE A 64 -1.15 5.58 -16.42
CA ILE A 64 -2.56 5.20 -16.44
C ILE A 64 -2.74 3.83 -17.11
N ALA A 65 -3.57 2.99 -16.49
CA ALA A 65 -4.19 1.88 -17.20
C ALA A 65 -5.54 2.36 -17.74
N HIS A 66 -5.86 2.04 -18.98
CA HIS A 66 -7.11 2.49 -19.59
C HIS A 66 -7.67 1.48 -20.61
N ALA A 67 -8.98 1.50 -20.81
CA ALA A 67 -9.63 0.73 -21.85
C ALA A 67 -9.29 1.32 -23.23
N GLY A 68 -9.12 0.48 -24.22
CA GLY A 68 -8.85 0.87 -25.59
C GLY A 68 -7.69 0.10 -26.23
N ASP A 69 -7.22 0.60 -27.37
CA ASP A 69 -6.23 -0.11 -28.20
C ASP A 69 -4.80 -0.04 -27.67
N VAL A 70 -4.53 0.83 -26.69
CA VAL A 70 -3.20 1.02 -26.12
C VAL A 70 -3.06 0.28 -24.77
N GLY A 71 -3.99 0.48 -23.85
CA GLY A 71 -4.05 -0.21 -22.56
C GLY A 71 -3.26 0.49 -21.43
N VAL A 72 -2.03 0.91 -21.65
CA VAL A 72 -1.20 1.67 -20.69
C VAL A 72 -0.59 2.88 -21.37
N SER A 73 -0.62 4.03 -20.69
CA SER A 73 0.01 5.26 -21.18
C SER A 73 0.67 6.02 -20.03
N MET A 74 1.66 6.87 -20.36
CA MET A 74 2.38 7.67 -19.40
C MET A 74 2.46 9.13 -19.86
N LEU A 75 2.10 10.07 -18.97
CA LEU A 75 2.34 11.49 -19.16
C LEU A 75 3.59 11.90 -18.38
N PRO A 76 4.66 12.36 -19.05
CA PRO A 76 5.86 12.82 -18.37
C PRO A 76 5.57 13.94 -17.39
N LYS A 77 6.26 13.97 -16.25
CA LYS A 77 6.17 15.04 -15.25
C LYS A 77 6.26 16.44 -15.87
N ALA A 78 7.21 16.63 -16.79
CA ALA A 78 7.42 17.91 -17.47
C ALA A 78 6.20 18.39 -18.31
N LYS A 79 5.28 17.51 -18.65
CA LYS A 79 4.07 17.81 -19.41
C LYS A 79 2.82 18.03 -18.55
N GLN A 80 2.85 17.69 -17.26
CA GLN A 80 1.69 17.78 -16.36
C GLN A 80 1.33 19.23 -15.97
N SER A 81 2.22 20.19 -16.21
CA SER A 81 1.98 21.62 -16.02
C SER A 81 1.33 22.31 -17.24
N ILE A 82 1.26 21.62 -18.39
CA ILE A 82 0.59 22.14 -19.59
C ILE A 82 -0.90 22.16 -19.35
N ASP A 83 -1.56 23.27 -19.76
CA ASP A 83 -3.01 23.33 -19.73
C ASP A 83 -3.61 22.18 -20.54
N THR A 84 -4.64 21.53 -19.97
CA THR A 84 -5.27 20.38 -20.63
C THR A 84 -5.89 20.72 -21.97
N ASP A 85 -6.24 21.98 -22.22
CA ASP A 85 -6.74 22.44 -23.51
C ASP A 85 -5.64 22.55 -24.61
N GLU A 86 -4.39 22.66 -24.19
CA GLU A 86 -3.21 22.71 -25.09
C GLU A 86 -2.54 21.34 -25.26
N LEU A 87 -2.79 20.41 -24.35
CA LEU A 87 -2.20 19.08 -24.35
C LEU A 87 -2.75 18.22 -25.49
N LYS A 88 -1.92 17.31 -26.02
CA LYS A 88 -2.27 16.42 -27.12
C LYS A 88 -1.96 14.96 -26.76
N ALA A 89 -2.61 14.02 -27.42
CA ALA A 89 -2.30 12.61 -27.27
C ALA A 89 -0.83 12.26 -27.59
N SER A 90 -0.16 13.06 -28.43
CA SER A 90 1.27 12.92 -28.74
C SER A 90 2.21 13.35 -27.62
N ASP A 91 1.71 14.02 -26.59
CA ASP A 91 2.51 14.36 -25.39
C ASP A 91 2.62 13.20 -24.40
N TRP A 92 1.86 12.14 -24.64
CA TRP A 92 1.86 10.91 -23.87
C TRP A 92 2.70 9.84 -24.56
N TYR A 93 3.40 9.03 -23.78
CA TYR A 93 3.97 7.78 -24.23
C TYR A 93 2.91 6.67 -24.14
N GLN A 94 2.90 5.75 -25.13
CA GLN A 94 1.83 4.77 -25.32
C GLN A 94 2.43 3.36 -25.42
N PHE A 95 2.00 2.47 -24.51
CA PHE A 95 2.46 1.09 -24.42
C PHE A 95 1.37 0.14 -24.93
N GLY A 96 1.31 -0.01 -26.26
CA GLY A 96 0.23 -0.71 -26.97
C GLY A 96 0.50 -2.21 -27.20
N TYR A 97 0.83 -2.95 -26.14
CA TYR A 97 1.01 -4.40 -26.25
C TYR A 97 -0.33 -5.10 -26.52
N SER A 98 -0.30 -6.17 -27.37
CA SER A 98 -1.52 -6.91 -27.76
C SER A 98 -2.24 -7.52 -26.56
N GLU A 99 -1.48 -7.90 -25.55
CA GLU A 99 -1.95 -8.57 -24.33
C GLU A 99 -2.75 -7.64 -23.42
N ILE A 100 -2.53 -6.31 -23.50
CA ILE A 100 -3.15 -5.35 -22.56
C ILE A 100 -4.24 -4.48 -23.19
N LYS A 101 -4.67 -4.78 -24.40
CA LYS A 101 -5.72 -4.03 -25.09
C LYS A 101 -7.10 -4.28 -24.47
N ASN A 102 -7.94 -3.24 -24.50
CA ASN A 102 -9.36 -3.30 -24.14
C ASN A 102 -9.65 -3.75 -22.69
N ASN A 103 -8.69 -3.67 -21.77
CA ASN A 103 -8.88 -4.08 -20.40
C ASN A 103 -9.50 -2.95 -19.55
N LYS A 104 -10.71 -3.22 -19.03
CA LYS A 104 -11.50 -2.27 -18.23
C LYS A 104 -11.27 -2.39 -16.72
N TYR A 105 -10.61 -3.44 -16.28
CA TYR A 105 -10.42 -3.79 -14.87
C TYR A 105 -8.94 -3.95 -14.50
N ALA A 106 -8.05 -3.35 -15.29
CA ALA A 106 -6.63 -3.44 -15.05
C ALA A 106 -6.22 -2.72 -13.76
N LYS A 107 -5.29 -3.34 -13.02
CA LYS A 107 -4.49 -2.68 -12.00
C LYS A 107 -3.05 -2.60 -12.52
N LEU A 108 -2.44 -1.43 -12.36
CA LEU A 108 -1.08 -1.14 -12.81
C LEU A 108 -0.19 -0.92 -11.59
N LEU A 109 0.95 -1.58 -11.54
CA LEU A 109 1.99 -1.32 -10.56
C LEU A 109 3.26 -0.87 -11.28
N ILE A 110 3.80 0.27 -10.89
CA ILE A 110 5.12 0.78 -11.25
C ILE A 110 5.97 0.68 -9.99
N PRO A 111 6.78 -0.37 -9.83
CA PRO A 111 7.53 -0.59 -8.61
C PRO A 111 8.64 0.44 -8.41
N ASN A 112 8.95 0.74 -7.15
CA ASN A 112 10.07 1.61 -6.79
C ASN A 112 11.42 0.86 -6.82
N HIS A 113 11.40 -0.46 -6.63
CA HIS A 113 12.61 -1.28 -6.47
C HIS A 113 12.90 -2.22 -7.66
N SER A 114 12.11 -2.13 -8.74
CA SER A 114 12.28 -2.95 -9.93
C SER A 114 12.02 -2.15 -11.21
N THR A 115 12.65 -2.53 -12.32
CA THR A 115 12.35 -1.95 -13.64
C THR A 115 11.16 -2.59 -14.31
N ALA A 116 10.77 -3.79 -13.88
CA ALA A 116 9.61 -4.49 -14.40
C ALA A 116 8.30 -3.84 -13.92
N LYS A 117 7.49 -3.39 -14.83
CA LYS A 117 6.15 -2.85 -14.60
C LYS A 117 5.11 -3.95 -14.75
N TRP A 118 4.02 -3.88 -14.00
CA TRP A 118 3.06 -4.97 -13.90
C TRP A 118 1.65 -4.50 -14.17
N VAL A 119 0.92 -5.24 -14.98
CA VAL A 119 -0.51 -5.02 -15.24
C VAL A 119 -1.27 -6.28 -14.87
N VAL A 120 -2.20 -6.15 -13.93
CA VAL A 120 -3.08 -7.23 -13.50
C VAL A 120 -4.40 -7.13 -14.23
N TYR A 121 -4.84 -8.23 -14.80
CA TYR A 121 -6.13 -8.34 -15.49
C TYR A 121 -7.19 -8.97 -14.60
N GLY A 122 -8.25 -8.20 -14.34
CA GLY A 122 -9.38 -8.66 -13.56
C GLY A 122 -10.44 -9.46 -14.32
N ASP A 123 -10.32 -9.56 -15.66
CA ASP A 123 -11.26 -10.34 -16.47
C ASP A 123 -10.92 -11.84 -16.48
N TRP A 124 -11.91 -12.66 -16.69
CA TRP A 124 -11.74 -14.12 -16.77
C TRP A 124 -11.44 -14.59 -18.21
N PRO A 125 -10.41 -15.44 -18.46
CA PRO A 125 -9.39 -15.90 -17.52
C PRO A 125 -8.41 -14.78 -17.18
N GLY A 126 -8.12 -14.60 -15.87
CA GLY A 126 -7.19 -13.58 -15.40
C GLY A 126 -5.76 -13.87 -15.85
N SER A 127 -4.98 -12.81 -16.06
CA SER A 127 -3.54 -12.90 -16.31
C SER A 127 -2.81 -11.71 -15.72
N ILE A 128 -1.50 -11.81 -15.63
CA ILE A 128 -0.61 -10.73 -15.28
C ILE A 128 0.34 -10.50 -16.44
N PHE A 129 0.48 -9.26 -16.85
CA PHE A 129 1.44 -8.86 -17.86
C PHE A 129 2.55 -8.05 -17.20
N ALA A 130 3.79 -8.50 -17.38
CA ALA A 130 4.97 -7.78 -16.95
C ALA A 130 5.72 -7.24 -18.16
N PHE A 131 6.21 -6.01 -18.09
CA PHE A 131 7.05 -5.42 -19.11
C PHE A 131 8.15 -4.54 -18.52
N ASP A 132 9.27 -4.46 -19.23
CA ASP A 132 10.38 -3.58 -18.92
C ASP A 132 10.73 -2.79 -20.18
N ASP A 133 10.44 -1.50 -20.13
CA ASP A 133 10.65 -0.55 -21.24
C ASP A 133 12.12 -0.10 -21.40
N LYS A 134 13.02 -0.59 -20.55
CA LYS A 134 14.45 -0.24 -20.55
C LYS A 134 14.73 1.27 -20.54
N GLY A 135 13.73 2.07 -20.13
CA GLY A 135 13.81 3.54 -20.20
C GLY A 135 13.67 4.13 -21.60
N THR A 136 13.20 3.35 -22.60
CA THR A 136 13.03 3.78 -24.00
C THR A 136 11.57 3.94 -24.36
N TYR A 137 10.90 4.92 -23.76
CA TYR A 137 9.43 5.11 -23.80
C TYR A 137 8.83 5.24 -25.22
N ASN A 138 9.66 5.57 -26.23
CA ASN A 138 9.22 5.75 -27.63
C ASN A 138 9.26 4.45 -28.47
N THR A 139 9.82 3.37 -27.93
CA THR A 139 10.13 2.17 -28.73
C THR A 139 9.77 0.91 -27.94
N ILE A 140 8.58 0.38 -28.20
CA ILE A 140 8.12 -0.87 -27.54
C ILE A 140 8.75 -2.14 -28.14
N ALA A 141 9.49 -2.01 -29.24
CA ALA A 141 10.05 -3.17 -29.95
C ALA A 141 11.27 -3.79 -29.26
N ASP A 142 11.94 -3.06 -28.40
CA ASP A 142 13.08 -3.54 -27.62
C ASP A 142 12.71 -3.90 -26.17
N ASP A 143 11.45 -3.75 -25.79
CA ASP A 143 10.96 -4.06 -24.47
C ASP A 143 11.02 -5.57 -24.18
N ARG A 144 11.21 -5.90 -22.92
CA ARG A 144 11.00 -7.27 -22.45
C ARG A 144 9.56 -7.41 -21.96
N THR A 145 8.87 -8.43 -22.40
CA THR A 145 7.48 -8.67 -22.00
C THR A 145 7.26 -10.11 -21.58
N LYS A 146 6.32 -10.32 -20.66
CA LYS A 146 5.87 -11.66 -20.27
C LYS A 146 4.41 -11.64 -19.83
N ASN A 147 3.61 -12.50 -20.46
CA ASN A 147 2.23 -12.75 -20.02
C ASN A 147 2.19 -14.00 -19.14
N ILE A 148 1.60 -13.89 -17.94
CA ILE A 148 1.60 -14.92 -16.91
C ILE A 148 0.16 -15.29 -16.58
N VAL A 149 -0.23 -16.50 -16.92
CA VAL A 149 -1.56 -17.07 -16.61
C VAL A 149 -1.51 -18.07 -15.47
N SER A 150 -0.32 -18.59 -15.15
CA SER A 150 -0.08 -19.52 -14.05
C SER A 150 1.33 -19.32 -13.50
N PHE A 151 1.52 -19.65 -12.24
CA PHE A 151 2.80 -19.57 -11.56
C PHE A 151 3.30 -20.97 -11.18
N MET A 152 4.61 -21.13 -11.16
CA MET A 152 5.28 -22.20 -10.42
C MET A 152 5.63 -21.66 -9.05
N ASP A 153 5.22 -22.33 -7.97
CA ASP A 153 5.57 -21.93 -6.61
C ASP A 153 6.95 -22.47 -6.16
N GLN A 154 7.36 -22.10 -4.95
CA GLN A 154 8.62 -22.53 -4.34
C GLN A 154 8.73 -24.06 -4.15
N ASP A 155 7.61 -24.79 -4.13
CA ASP A 155 7.54 -26.24 -4.00
C ASP A 155 7.46 -26.94 -5.37
N ASN A 156 7.67 -26.20 -6.47
CA ASN A 156 7.50 -26.65 -7.87
C ASN A 156 6.08 -27.14 -8.18
N LYS A 157 5.08 -26.58 -7.51
CA LYS A 157 3.66 -26.81 -7.82
C LYS A 157 3.13 -25.70 -8.69
N THR A 158 2.38 -26.06 -9.73
CA THR A 158 1.68 -25.07 -10.55
C THR A 158 0.50 -24.49 -9.79
N PHE A 159 0.42 -23.17 -9.73
CA PHE A 159 -0.67 -22.41 -9.16
C PHE A 159 -1.35 -21.58 -10.25
N THR A 160 -2.61 -21.86 -10.48
CA THR A 160 -3.42 -21.19 -11.52
C THR A 160 -4.73 -20.71 -10.90
N PRO A 161 -4.79 -19.48 -10.38
CA PRO A 161 -6.02 -18.91 -9.87
C PRO A 161 -6.97 -18.56 -11.03
N ASN A 162 -8.26 -18.47 -10.76
CA ASN A 162 -9.25 -18.11 -11.77
C ASN A 162 -9.09 -16.66 -12.22
N TYR A 163 -8.72 -15.76 -11.31
CA TYR A 163 -8.47 -14.35 -11.60
C TYR A 163 -7.52 -13.74 -10.56
N TYR A 164 -6.95 -12.61 -10.93
CA TYR A 164 -6.12 -11.76 -10.12
C TYR A 164 -6.88 -10.46 -9.82
N THR A 165 -6.73 -9.88 -8.63
CA THR A 165 -7.59 -8.78 -8.18
C THR A 165 -6.84 -7.50 -7.90
N CYS A 166 -5.68 -7.60 -7.26
CA CYS A 166 -4.87 -6.47 -6.83
C CYS A 166 -3.39 -6.83 -6.88
N ILE A 167 -2.56 -5.79 -6.85
CA ILE A 167 -1.11 -5.90 -6.85
C ILE A 167 -0.52 -4.73 -6.06
N GLU A 168 0.46 -5.00 -5.20
CA GLU A 168 1.08 -4.01 -4.34
C GLU A 168 2.56 -4.32 -4.14
N GLU A 169 3.43 -3.30 -4.10
CA GLU A 169 4.84 -3.43 -3.73
C GLU A 169 4.99 -3.18 -2.23
N ASP A 170 5.70 -4.06 -1.54
CA ASP A 170 6.00 -3.86 -0.13
C ASP A 170 7.32 -3.08 0.08
N ASN A 171 7.58 -2.64 1.32
CA ASN A 171 8.74 -1.82 1.66
C ASN A 171 10.09 -2.53 1.39
N ASN A 172 10.08 -3.86 1.18
CA ASN A 172 11.25 -4.65 0.82
C ASN A 172 11.40 -4.85 -0.71
N GLY A 173 10.52 -4.23 -1.52
CA GLY A 173 10.48 -4.38 -2.97
C GLY A 173 9.90 -5.73 -3.43
N GLN A 174 9.23 -6.47 -2.57
CA GLN A 174 8.50 -7.66 -2.94
C GLN A 174 7.12 -7.29 -3.46
N ILE A 175 6.63 -8.00 -4.47
CA ILE A 175 5.32 -7.73 -5.05
C ILE A 175 4.32 -8.74 -4.51
N TRP A 176 3.29 -8.24 -3.86
CA TRP A 176 2.14 -8.99 -3.35
C TRP A 176 1.00 -8.93 -4.36
N ILE A 177 0.43 -10.07 -4.67
CA ILE A 177 -0.65 -10.19 -5.66
C ILE A 177 -1.83 -10.91 -5.03
N GLY A 178 -2.98 -10.24 -5.00
CA GLY A 178 -4.24 -10.84 -4.59
C GLY A 178 -4.84 -11.71 -5.68
N THR A 179 -5.33 -12.89 -5.30
CA THR A 179 -5.94 -13.83 -6.25
C THR A 179 -7.26 -14.38 -5.72
N SER A 180 -7.99 -15.09 -6.56
CA SER A 180 -9.19 -15.85 -6.16
C SER A 180 -8.93 -17.00 -5.17
N SER A 181 -7.65 -17.29 -4.86
CA SER A 181 -7.28 -18.48 -4.08
C SER A 181 -6.17 -18.21 -3.05
N GLY A 182 -6.12 -16.99 -2.53
CA GLY A 182 -5.12 -16.50 -1.59
C GLY A 182 -4.07 -15.61 -2.26
N PRO A 183 -3.21 -14.94 -1.48
CA PRO A 183 -2.14 -14.11 -2.01
C PRO A 183 -0.96 -14.94 -2.50
N ILE A 184 -0.21 -14.38 -3.45
CA ILE A 184 1.12 -14.82 -3.84
C ILE A 184 2.11 -13.68 -3.73
N VAL A 185 3.39 -14.00 -3.55
CA VAL A 185 4.46 -13.01 -3.41
C VAL A 185 5.54 -13.29 -4.45
N ILE A 186 5.99 -12.23 -5.11
CA ILE A 186 7.14 -12.23 -6.00
C ILE A 186 8.30 -11.60 -5.23
N THR A 187 9.19 -12.44 -4.73
CA THR A 187 10.31 -12.00 -3.88
C THR A 187 11.45 -11.36 -4.67
N ASN A 188 11.53 -11.62 -5.97
CA ASN A 188 12.51 -11.01 -6.87
C ASN A 188 11.83 -10.62 -8.20
N PRO A 189 11.25 -9.42 -8.26
CA PRO A 189 10.51 -8.95 -9.44
C PRO A 189 11.34 -8.88 -10.72
N ASP A 190 12.64 -8.58 -10.64
CA ASP A 190 13.52 -8.46 -11.81
C ASP A 190 13.76 -9.79 -12.53
N HIS A 191 13.52 -10.91 -11.82
CA HIS A 191 13.61 -12.25 -12.41
C HIS A 191 12.36 -12.66 -13.21
N VAL A 192 11.34 -11.81 -13.32
CA VAL A 192 10.09 -12.16 -14.01
C VAL A 192 10.29 -12.67 -15.44
N PHE A 193 11.28 -12.14 -16.16
CA PHE A 193 11.58 -12.52 -17.53
C PHE A 193 12.42 -13.81 -17.66
N SER A 194 12.85 -14.40 -16.56
CA SER A 194 13.67 -15.63 -16.54
C SER A 194 12.78 -16.87 -16.58
N ASP A 195 13.33 -17.99 -17.11
CA ASP A 195 12.68 -19.31 -17.10
C ASP A 195 12.62 -19.90 -15.67
N SER A 196 13.50 -19.46 -14.78
CA SER A 196 13.51 -19.87 -13.38
C SER A 196 12.56 -19.07 -12.51
N PHE A 197 11.79 -18.17 -13.07
CA PHE A 197 10.83 -17.33 -12.33
C PHE A 197 9.83 -18.17 -11.54
N ARG A 198 9.68 -17.84 -10.25
CA ARG A 198 8.78 -18.50 -9.30
C ARG A 198 8.03 -17.48 -8.48
N CYS A 199 6.84 -17.84 -8.03
CA CYS A 199 6.17 -17.13 -6.93
C CYS A 199 6.42 -17.85 -5.61
N THR A 200 6.19 -17.13 -4.52
CA THR A 200 6.15 -17.67 -3.16
C THR A 200 4.72 -17.69 -2.66
N ARG A 201 4.25 -18.84 -2.21
CA ARG A 201 3.02 -18.97 -1.43
C ARG A 201 3.42 -19.11 0.02
N ILE A 202 3.09 -18.10 0.82
CA ILE A 202 3.51 -18.04 2.23
C ILE A 202 2.85 -19.19 3.01
N LYS A 203 3.65 -19.87 3.85
CA LYS A 203 3.20 -20.98 4.68
C LYS A 203 3.01 -20.52 6.12
N ILE A 204 1.87 -20.83 6.69
CA ILE A 204 1.53 -20.59 8.10
C ILE A 204 1.47 -21.91 8.83
N ALA A 205 2.21 -22.02 9.95
CA ALA A 205 2.16 -23.19 10.81
C ALA A 205 0.74 -23.42 11.35
N ARG A 206 0.30 -24.67 11.36
CA ARG A 206 -1.05 -25.02 11.85
C ARG A 206 -1.23 -24.86 13.36
N ASN A 207 -0.15 -24.88 14.11
CA ASN A 207 -0.16 -24.86 15.59
C ASN A 207 -1.06 -25.94 16.23
N ASP A 208 -1.24 -27.07 15.53
CA ASP A 208 -2.04 -28.24 15.95
C ASP A 208 -1.20 -29.38 16.54
N GLY A 209 0.08 -29.10 16.83
CA GLY A 209 1.04 -30.07 17.32
C GLY A 209 1.70 -30.91 16.22
N THR A 210 1.43 -30.61 14.96
CA THR A 210 2.12 -31.18 13.78
C THR A 210 3.08 -30.18 13.16
N ASP A 211 4.07 -30.65 12.40
CA ASP A 211 4.97 -29.81 11.59
C ASP A 211 4.32 -29.38 10.25
N ASN A 212 3.00 -29.51 10.12
CA ASN A 212 2.28 -29.13 8.92
C ASN A 212 2.02 -27.64 8.86
N ALA A 213 2.00 -27.10 7.65
CA ALA A 213 1.65 -25.73 7.36
C ALA A 213 0.58 -25.65 6.27
N ASP A 214 -0.28 -24.66 6.37
CA ASP A 214 -1.20 -24.28 5.30
C ASP A 214 -0.65 -23.05 4.58
N TYR A 215 -1.11 -22.79 3.36
CA TYR A 215 -0.79 -21.54 2.70
C TYR A 215 -1.63 -20.40 3.27
N LEU A 216 -1.03 -19.21 3.39
CA LEU A 216 -1.71 -18.01 3.85
C LEU A 216 -3.01 -17.79 3.06
N LEU A 217 -4.15 -17.69 3.78
CA LEU A 217 -5.48 -17.45 3.22
C LEU A 217 -5.83 -18.36 2.03
N GLN A 218 -5.41 -19.64 2.09
CA GLN A 218 -5.65 -20.61 1.03
C GLN A 218 -7.15 -20.73 0.72
N ASN A 219 -7.50 -20.66 -0.58
CA ASN A 219 -8.87 -20.70 -1.09
C ASN A 219 -9.75 -19.51 -0.68
N ILE A 220 -9.18 -18.44 -0.14
CA ILE A 220 -9.87 -17.19 0.15
C ILE A 220 -9.70 -16.25 -1.03
N ASN A 221 -10.80 -15.65 -1.46
CA ASN A 221 -10.82 -14.68 -2.54
C ASN A 221 -10.38 -13.31 -2.00
N ILE A 222 -9.18 -12.89 -2.40
CA ILE A 222 -8.62 -11.60 -2.04
C ILE A 222 -9.26 -10.52 -2.91
N THR A 223 -9.64 -9.40 -2.33
CA THR A 223 -10.19 -8.24 -3.06
C THR A 223 -9.20 -7.11 -3.16
N ASP A 224 -8.42 -6.90 -2.08
CA ASP A 224 -7.45 -5.83 -2.01
C ASP A 224 -6.30 -6.16 -1.06
N ILE A 225 -5.13 -5.56 -1.28
CA ILE A 225 -3.96 -5.63 -0.41
C ILE A 225 -3.41 -4.21 -0.27
N PHE A 226 -3.16 -3.78 0.96
CA PHE A 226 -2.50 -2.52 1.28
C PHE A 226 -1.33 -2.77 2.22
N VAL A 227 -0.18 -2.14 1.94
CA VAL A 227 1.04 -2.22 2.78
C VAL A 227 1.10 -1.00 3.70
N ASP A 228 1.11 -1.21 5.01
CA ASP A 228 1.18 -0.12 5.97
C ASP A 228 2.63 0.30 6.29
N GLY A 229 2.76 1.34 7.12
CA GLY A 229 4.05 1.92 7.48
C GLY A 229 5.01 0.99 8.23
N ASP A 230 4.54 -0.13 8.74
CA ASP A 230 5.34 -1.20 9.38
C ASP A 230 5.49 -2.43 8.45
N ASN A 231 5.31 -2.21 7.16
CA ASN A 231 5.37 -3.27 6.14
C ASN A 231 4.37 -4.42 6.35
N ARG A 232 3.35 -4.25 7.22
CA ARG A 232 2.30 -5.25 7.42
C ARG A 232 1.31 -5.18 6.26
N LYS A 233 0.62 -6.28 5.98
CA LYS A 233 -0.33 -6.35 4.87
C LYS A 233 -1.75 -6.38 5.42
N TRP A 234 -2.53 -5.38 5.05
CA TRP A 234 -3.97 -5.36 5.21
C TRP A 234 -4.59 -6.04 4.01
N ILE A 235 -5.24 -7.19 4.23
CA ILE A 235 -5.76 -8.03 3.16
C ILE A 235 -7.28 -8.09 3.26
N GLY A 236 -7.94 -7.40 2.33
CA GLY A 236 -9.39 -7.44 2.15
C GLY A 236 -9.81 -8.71 1.42
N THR A 237 -10.95 -9.25 1.81
CA THR A 237 -11.49 -10.48 1.20
C THR A 237 -12.94 -10.30 0.79
N ARG A 238 -13.39 -11.17 -0.12
CA ARG A 238 -14.76 -11.12 -0.62
C ARG A 238 -15.80 -11.60 0.40
N GLU A 239 -15.46 -12.55 1.27
CA GLU A 239 -16.43 -13.21 2.14
C GLU A 239 -15.95 -13.42 3.58
N SER A 240 -14.64 -13.20 3.83
CA SER A 240 -14.00 -13.55 5.10
C SER A 240 -13.54 -12.32 5.90
N GLY A 241 -14.00 -11.11 5.56
CA GLY A 241 -13.62 -9.89 6.27
C GLY A 241 -12.24 -9.38 5.89
N LEU A 242 -11.55 -8.77 6.86
CA LEU A 242 -10.27 -8.11 6.73
C LEU A 242 -9.22 -8.78 7.60
N TYR A 243 -8.06 -9.07 7.04
CA TYR A 243 -6.91 -9.61 7.76
C TYR A 243 -5.79 -8.56 7.83
N LEU A 244 -5.12 -8.50 8.98
CA LEU A 244 -3.84 -7.85 9.15
C LEU A 244 -2.80 -8.94 9.39
N VAL A 245 -1.79 -9.02 8.53
CA VAL A 245 -0.72 -10.02 8.63
C VAL A 245 0.63 -9.34 8.84
N SER A 246 1.58 -10.08 9.40
CA SER A 246 2.95 -9.62 9.64
C SER A 246 3.66 -9.17 8.36
N ALA A 247 4.76 -8.45 8.49
CA ALA A 247 5.54 -7.93 7.36
C ALA A 247 5.96 -9.02 6.36
N ASP A 248 6.32 -10.20 6.85
CA ASP A 248 6.68 -11.37 6.03
C ASP A 248 5.49 -12.28 5.67
N GLY A 249 4.30 -11.98 6.22
CA GLY A 249 3.06 -12.74 6.01
C GLY A 249 2.97 -14.06 6.76
N SER A 250 3.95 -14.39 7.61
CA SER A 250 4.00 -15.67 8.33
C SER A 250 3.01 -15.77 9.50
N GLU A 251 2.46 -14.62 9.94
CA GLU A 251 1.55 -14.54 11.08
C GLU A 251 0.31 -13.69 10.76
N ILE A 252 -0.87 -14.16 11.16
CA ILE A 252 -2.11 -13.37 11.14
C ILE A 252 -2.19 -12.61 12.47
N LEU A 253 -1.94 -11.30 12.43
CA LEU A 253 -1.95 -10.43 13.61
C LEU A 253 -3.37 -10.11 14.06
N ASN A 254 -4.28 -9.87 13.11
CA ASN A 254 -5.69 -9.58 13.39
C ASN A 254 -6.59 -10.12 12.27
N HIS A 255 -7.80 -10.49 12.64
CA HIS A 255 -8.86 -10.87 11.72
C HIS A 255 -10.16 -10.18 12.15
N PHE A 256 -10.63 -9.26 11.32
CA PHE A 256 -11.84 -8.47 11.55
C PHE A 256 -12.98 -8.99 10.68
N THR A 257 -14.10 -9.30 11.32
CA THR A 257 -15.35 -9.68 10.65
C THR A 257 -16.51 -8.84 11.18
N ALA A 258 -17.65 -8.89 10.51
CA ALA A 258 -18.85 -8.21 10.95
C ALA A 258 -19.35 -8.74 12.33
N GLU A 259 -18.99 -9.99 12.66
CA GLU A 259 -19.41 -10.67 13.90
C GLU A 259 -18.52 -10.29 15.09
N ASN A 260 -17.23 -9.99 14.87
CA ASN A 260 -16.27 -9.71 15.95
C ASN A 260 -15.80 -8.25 16.01
N SER A 261 -16.25 -7.40 15.09
CA SER A 261 -15.82 -6.02 14.98
C SER A 261 -16.96 -5.10 14.53
N LYS A 262 -16.65 -3.81 14.27
CA LYS A 262 -17.60 -2.85 13.67
C LYS A 262 -17.52 -2.83 12.13
N LEU A 263 -16.99 -3.86 11.51
CA LEU A 263 -16.95 -3.99 10.07
C LEU A 263 -18.39 -4.12 9.53
N PRO A 264 -18.85 -3.28 8.58
CA PRO A 264 -20.24 -3.31 8.12
C PRO A 264 -20.61 -4.58 7.34
N SER A 265 -19.63 -5.23 6.71
CA SER A 265 -19.81 -6.47 5.94
C SER A 265 -18.48 -7.19 5.79
N ASN A 266 -18.51 -8.53 5.69
CA ASN A 266 -17.35 -9.36 5.41
C ASN A 266 -16.87 -9.25 3.95
N HIS A 267 -17.63 -8.59 3.08
CA HIS A 267 -17.18 -8.26 1.73
C HIS A 267 -16.45 -6.92 1.76
N VAL A 268 -15.15 -6.97 1.95
CA VAL A 268 -14.25 -5.81 1.85
C VAL A 268 -14.00 -5.52 0.36
N THR A 269 -14.12 -4.28 -0.04
CA THR A 269 -13.88 -3.85 -1.43
C THR A 269 -12.53 -3.19 -1.62
N GLU A 270 -12.08 -2.43 -0.62
CA GLU A 270 -10.83 -1.67 -0.66
C GLU A 270 -10.37 -1.36 0.76
N VAL A 271 -9.08 -1.30 0.99
CA VAL A 271 -8.48 -0.83 2.24
C VAL A 271 -7.36 0.17 1.94
N ILE A 272 -7.31 1.24 2.70
CA ILE A 272 -6.23 2.24 2.64
C ILE A 272 -5.88 2.66 4.05
N VAL A 273 -4.59 2.82 4.35
CA VAL A 273 -4.13 3.33 5.63
C VAL A 273 -3.51 4.71 5.41
N ASP A 274 -3.98 5.68 6.16
CA ASP A 274 -3.37 7.01 6.18
C ASP A 274 -1.96 6.90 6.80
N PRO A 275 -0.90 7.24 6.05
CA PRO A 275 0.47 7.03 6.48
C PRO A 275 0.88 7.92 7.66
N VAL A 276 0.17 9.03 7.88
CA VAL A 276 0.45 10.00 8.94
C VAL A 276 -0.28 9.66 10.22
N THR A 277 -1.58 9.33 10.12
CA THR A 277 -2.43 9.10 11.29
C THR A 277 -2.55 7.64 11.69
N GLY A 278 -2.14 6.72 10.81
CA GLY A 278 -2.31 5.27 10.98
C GLY A 278 -3.78 4.82 10.94
N VAL A 279 -4.69 5.66 10.46
CA VAL A 279 -6.11 5.28 10.35
C VAL A 279 -6.31 4.46 9.09
N ALA A 280 -6.70 3.21 9.25
CA ALA A 280 -7.17 2.34 8.18
C ALA A 280 -8.63 2.67 7.86
N TYR A 281 -8.92 3.00 6.62
CA TYR A 281 -10.26 3.16 6.07
C TYR A 281 -10.61 1.91 5.27
N ILE A 282 -11.69 1.26 5.62
CA ILE A 282 -12.10 -0.04 5.07
C ILE A 282 -13.45 0.13 4.37
N GLY A 283 -13.42 0.09 3.03
CA GLY A 283 -14.62 0.04 2.20
C GLY A 283 -15.21 -1.37 2.19
N THR A 284 -16.52 -1.46 2.37
CA THR A 284 -17.26 -2.72 2.24
C THR A 284 -18.49 -2.53 1.36
N THR A 285 -19.12 -3.60 0.94
CA THR A 285 -20.39 -3.52 0.19
C THR A 285 -21.54 -2.91 0.97
N SER A 286 -21.41 -2.79 2.31
CA SER A 286 -22.47 -2.28 3.21
C SER A 286 -22.09 -0.95 3.87
N GLY A 287 -20.95 -0.34 3.51
CA GLY A 287 -20.52 0.95 4.05
C GLY A 287 -19.03 1.01 4.34
N LEU A 288 -18.63 2.08 5.02
CA LEU A 288 -17.25 2.42 5.37
C LEU A 288 -17.03 2.21 6.87
N ALA A 289 -15.92 1.58 7.23
CA ALA A 289 -15.40 1.54 8.59
C ALA A 289 -14.05 2.26 8.66
N ALA A 290 -13.67 2.70 9.87
CA ALA A 290 -12.34 3.21 10.16
C ALA A 290 -11.80 2.51 11.40
N TYR A 291 -10.52 2.15 11.35
CA TYR A 291 -9.78 1.53 12.44
C TYR A 291 -8.46 2.24 12.65
N ARG A 292 -8.14 2.62 13.87
CA ARG A 292 -6.85 3.23 14.19
C ARG A 292 -5.81 2.13 14.42
N SER A 293 -4.89 2.01 13.48
CA SER A 293 -3.73 1.14 13.57
C SER A 293 -2.69 1.72 14.54
N ASP A 294 -1.80 0.88 14.99
CA ASP A 294 -0.64 1.21 15.82
C ASP A 294 0.64 1.47 15.00
N ALA A 295 0.58 1.42 13.67
CA ALA A 295 1.67 1.73 12.76
C ALA A 295 1.38 2.97 11.91
N VAL A 296 2.43 3.77 11.70
CA VAL A 296 2.45 4.90 10.76
C VAL A 296 3.71 4.84 9.92
N GLN A 297 3.79 5.64 8.86
CA GLN A 297 5.01 5.74 8.05
C GLN A 297 6.20 6.16 8.91
N SER A 298 7.33 5.49 8.74
CA SER A 298 8.58 5.83 9.41
C SER A 298 9.17 7.14 8.88
N SER A 299 9.90 7.85 9.73
CA SER A 299 10.68 9.04 9.37
C SER A 299 12.13 8.68 9.08
N ASP A 300 12.82 9.54 8.31
CA ASP A 300 14.25 9.38 8.02
C ASP A 300 15.15 9.77 9.20
N ASP A 301 14.62 10.54 10.13
CA ASP A 301 15.33 11.00 11.35
C ASP A 301 14.34 11.27 12.51
N TYR A 302 14.87 11.74 13.65
CA TYR A 302 14.10 12.05 14.86
C TYR A 302 13.77 13.54 15.03
N SER A 303 13.86 14.36 13.99
CA SER A 303 13.68 15.82 14.08
C SER A 303 12.25 16.24 14.44
N ASN A 304 11.26 15.41 14.08
CA ASN A 304 9.84 15.71 14.24
C ASN A 304 9.12 14.73 15.19
N VAL A 305 9.83 14.16 16.18
CA VAL A 305 9.20 13.24 17.12
C VAL A 305 8.35 14.01 18.12
N TYR A 306 7.10 13.61 18.27
CA TYR A 306 6.19 14.15 19.26
C TYR A 306 5.31 13.06 19.89
N ALA A 307 4.72 13.38 21.05
CA ALA A 307 3.79 12.50 21.75
C ALA A 307 2.39 13.10 21.81
N PHE A 308 1.37 12.25 21.73
CA PHE A 308 -0.02 12.66 21.90
C PHE A 308 -0.87 11.58 22.62
N PRO A 309 -1.87 11.99 23.45
CA PRO A 309 -2.08 13.35 23.91
C PRO A 309 -0.91 13.83 24.78
N ASN A 310 -0.62 15.12 24.68
CA ASN A 310 0.39 15.74 25.54
C ASN A 310 -0.04 17.20 25.85
N PRO A 311 -0.45 17.53 27.07
CA PRO A 311 -0.38 16.69 28.28
C PRO A 311 -1.40 15.55 28.30
N VAL A 312 -1.03 14.45 28.97
CA VAL A 312 -1.95 13.36 29.34
C VAL A 312 -2.75 13.81 30.55
N ARG A 313 -4.06 13.93 30.41
CA ARG A 313 -4.97 14.43 31.48
C ARG A 313 -5.41 13.30 32.41
N PRO A 314 -5.93 13.62 33.61
CA PRO A 314 -6.34 12.63 34.62
C PRO A 314 -7.43 11.68 34.14
N ASP A 315 -8.33 12.15 33.28
CA ASP A 315 -9.47 11.43 32.71
C ASP A 315 -9.14 10.62 31.45
N TYR A 316 -7.89 10.69 30.99
CA TYR A 316 -7.46 9.95 29.81
C TYR A 316 -6.96 8.54 30.17
N GLU A 317 -7.68 7.53 29.72
CA GLU A 317 -7.39 6.09 29.95
C GLU A 317 -6.83 5.39 28.67
N GLY A 318 -6.62 6.15 27.59
CA GLY A 318 -6.16 5.61 26.29
C GLY A 318 -4.64 5.49 26.20
N TRP A 319 -4.20 5.04 25.03
CA TRP A 319 -2.79 4.91 24.68
C TRP A 319 -2.15 6.28 24.39
N ILE A 320 -0.94 6.47 24.90
CA ILE A 320 -0.08 7.61 24.60
C ILE A 320 0.81 7.20 23.43
N SER A 321 0.61 7.80 22.27
CA SER A 321 1.40 7.51 21.09
C SER A 321 2.60 8.45 20.99
N VAL A 322 3.76 7.91 20.63
CA VAL A 322 4.96 8.63 20.21
C VAL A 322 5.16 8.37 18.74
N THR A 323 5.13 9.40 17.91
CA THR A 323 5.20 9.31 16.45
C THR A 323 6.32 10.16 15.86
N GLY A 324 6.63 9.99 14.57
CA GLY A 324 7.78 10.61 13.91
C GLY A 324 9.09 9.86 14.17
N LEU A 325 8.99 8.58 14.50
CA LEU A 325 10.14 7.70 14.75
C LEU A 325 10.69 7.15 13.43
N MET A 326 11.94 6.75 13.45
CA MET A 326 12.53 5.91 12.41
C MET A 326 12.00 4.48 12.55
N GLU A 327 12.05 3.73 11.47
CA GLU A 327 11.66 2.32 11.45
C GLU A 327 12.43 1.51 12.49
N ASN A 328 11.72 0.60 13.16
CA ASN A 328 12.28 -0.34 14.15
C ASN A 328 13.16 0.34 15.22
N SER A 329 12.73 1.54 15.68
CA SER A 329 13.41 2.29 16.74
C SER A 329 13.22 1.65 18.10
N LEU A 330 14.31 1.38 18.83
CA LEU A 330 14.25 1.06 20.25
C LEU A 330 13.89 2.31 21.03
N VAL A 331 12.70 2.32 21.61
CA VAL A 331 12.19 3.44 22.41
C VAL A 331 12.23 3.11 23.89
N LYS A 332 12.71 4.06 24.71
CA LYS A 332 12.68 3.99 26.16
C LYS A 332 12.02 5.23 26.73
N ILE A 333 11.12 5.03 27.70
CA ILE A 333 10.46 6.13 28.43
C ILE A 333 10.92 6.05 29.89
N THR A 334 11.49 7.16 30.38
CA THR A 334 12.02 7.29 31.76
C THR A 334 11.43 8.52 32.46
N ASP A 335 11.51 8.56 33.76
CA ASP A 335 11.38 9.85 34.50
C ASP A 335 12.64 10.70 34.33
N THR A 336 12.64 11.90 34.96
CA THR A 336 13.78 12.81 34.94
C THR A 336 14.98 12.32 35.78
N ALA A 337 14.80 11.29 36.60
CA ALA A 337 15.85 10.63 37.35
C ALA A 337 16.48 9.44 36.62
N GLY A 338 15.92 9.08 35.43
CA GLY A 338 16.39 7.98 34.58
C GLY A 338 15.77 6.62 34.92
N ASN A 339 14.76 6.56 35.80
CA ASN A 339 14.04 5.33 36.07
C ASN A 339 13.22 4.92 34.83
N LEU A 340 13.35 3.66 34.38
CA LEU A 340 12.71 3.15 33.19
C LEU A 340 11.28 2.68 33.47
N PHE A 341 10.32 3.25 32.76
CA PHE A 341 8.89 2.90 32.82
C PHE A 341 8.44 2.00 31.67
N PHE A 342 8.91 2.28 30.45
CA PHE A 342 8.53 1.55 29.25
C PHE A 342 9.74 1.33 28.33
N GLN A 343 9.75 0.21 27.62
CA GLN A 343 10.69 -0.09 26.53
C GLN A 343 10.01 -0.96 25.49
N GLY A 344 10.19 -0.61 24.22
CA GLY A 344 9.69 -1.37 23.07
C GLY A 344 10.31 -0.90 21.76
N TYR A 345 9.93 -1.55 20.66
CA TYR A 345 10.31 -1.14 19.33
C TYR A 345 9.13 -0.44 18.64
N SER A 346 9.42 0.53 17.78
CA SER A 346 8.38 1.21 16.99
C SER A 346 7.82 0.28 15.92
N ASN A 347 6.51 0.42 15.64
CA ASN A 347 5.84 -0.15 14.49
C ASN A 347 5.84 0.92 13.39
N GLY A 348 6.73 0.75 12.39
CA GLY A 348 7.05 1.85 11.49
C GLY A 348 7.52 3.07 12.27
N GLY A 349 6.84 4.22 12.08
CA GLY A 349 7.16 5.50 12.72
C GLY A 349 6.51 5.75 14.07
N GLN A 350 5.86 4.77 14.73
CA GLN A 350 5.08 5.00 15.95
C GLN A 350 5.30 3.90 17.00
N ILE A 351 5.17 4.28 18.26
CA ILE A 351 5.00 3.35 19.38
C ILE A 351 3.94 3.88 20.34
N SER A 352 3.23 2.98 21.01
CA SER A 352 2.17 3.31 21.97
C SER A 352 2.52 2.82 23.37
N TRP A 353 2.28 3.67 24.36
CA TRP A 353 2.48 3.39 25.79
C TRP A 353 1.16 3.63 26.54
N ASP A 354 0.79 2.72 27.42
CA ASP A 354 -0.46 2.79 28.21
C ASP A 354 -0.41 3.74 29.41
N GLY A 355 0.70 4.47 29.60
CA GLY A 355 0.88 5.36 30.75
C GLY A 355 1.05 4.64 32.09
N ARG A 356 1.47 3.36 32.05
CA ARG A 356 1.68 2.54 33.26
C ARG A 356 3.15 2.18 33.43
N ASP A 357 3.52 1.90 34.69
CA ASP A 357 4.81 1.35 35.03
C ASP A 357 4.88 -0.16 34.74
N ARG A 358 6.04 -0.76 34.92
CA ARG A 358 6.24 -2.21 34.73
C ARG A 358 5.43 -3.09 35.66
N SER A 359 4.85 -2.53 36.73
CA SER A 359 3.96 -3.22 37.66
C SER A 359 2.49 -3.04 37.31
N GLY A 360 2.18 -2.33 36.21
CA GLY A 360 0.82 -2.07 35.75
C GLY A 360 0.13 -0.88 36.43
N ASN A 361 0.82 -0.14 37.31
CA ASN A 361 0.25 1.03 37.98
C ASN A 361 0.36 2.26 37.09
N ARG A 362 -0.68 3.12 37.09
CA ARG A 362 -0.62 4.41 36.39
C ARG A 362 0.53 5.25 36.95
N VAL A 363 1.31 5.83 36.02
CA VAL A 363 2.46 6.68 36.43
C VAL A 363 1.98 7.98 37.06
N LYS A 364 2.77 8.56 37.96
CA LYS A 364 2.46 9.80 38.70
C LYS A 364 2.53 11.01 37.78
N THR A 365 1.93 12.12 38.23
CA THR A 365 2.13 13.44 37.61
C THR A 365 3.62 13.76 37.52
N GLY A 366 4.06 14.08 36.29
CA GLY A 366 5.49 14.37 36.05
C GLY A 366 5.80 14.47 34.56
N VAL A 367 7.07 14.79 34.27
CA VAL A 367 7.62 14.81 32.91
C VAL A 367 8.36 13.49 32.68
N TYR A 368 8.00 12.81 31.61
CA TYR A 368 8.63 11.57 31.16
C TYR A 368 9.44 11.85 29.89
N LEU A 369 10.68 11.41 29.89
CA LEU A 369 11.62 11.60 28.77
C LEU A 369 11.54 10.42 27.84
N VAL A 370 11.42 10.67 26.54
CA VAL A 370 11.41 9.66 25.50
C VAL A 370 12.76 9.64 24.80
N PHE A 371 13.41 8.49 24.82
CA PHE A 371 14.64 8.20 24.08
C PHE A 371 14.32 7.27 22.94
N ALA A 372 14.92 7.50 21.78
CA ALA A 372 14.82 6.58 20.65
C ALA A 372 16.20 6.35 20.02
N SER A 373 16.41 5.16 19.49
CA SER A 373 17.62 4.81 18.74
C SER A 373 17.28 3.74 17.68
N SER A 374 17.84 3.87 16.50
CA SER A 374 17.74 2.88 15.42
C SER A 374 19.12 2.27 15.13
N SER A 375 19.16 0.99 14.82
CA SER A 375 20.40 0.25 14.52
C SER A 375 21.08 0.70 13.23
N GLY A 376 20.36 1.37 12.32
CA GLY A 376 20.88 1.91 11.05
C GLY A 376 21.40 3.34 11.12
N SER A 377 21.22 4.03 12.26
CA SER A 377 21.61 5.44 12.42
C SER A 377 22.93 5.57 13.16
N SER A 378 23.92 6.22 12.54
CA SER A 378 25.16 6.66 13.20
C SER A 378 24.93 7.80 14.18
N LYS A 379 23.74 8.40 14.22
CA LYS A 379 23.34 9.43 15.17
C LYS A 379 22.73 8.75 16.40
N GLN A 380 23.51 8.63 17.48
CA GLN A 380 22.94 8.34 18.80
C GLN A 380 21.95 9.46 19.14
N SER A 381 20.68 9.11 19.27
CA SER A 381 19.68 10.07 19.72
C SER A 381 19.69 10.19 21.23
N GLY A 382 19.62 11.43 21.73
CA GLY A 382 19.31 11.72 23.12
C GLY A 382 17.80 11.64 23.37
N VAL A 383 17.30 12.55 24.22
CA VAL A 383 15.86 12.75 24.40
C VAL A 383 15.25 13.30 23.11
N VAL A 384 14.37 12.52 22.46
CA VAL A 384 13.71 12.91 21.20
C VAL A 384 12.43 13.70 21.45
N THR A 385 11.70 13.42 22.55
CA THR A 385 10.52 14.19 22.97
C THR A 385 10.23 13.99 24.47
N LYS A 386 9.20 14.66 24.98
CA LYS A 386 8.77 14.60 26.39
C LYS A 386 7.27 14.39 26.47
N ILE A 387 6.82 13.68 27.50
CA ILE A 387 5.41 13.46 27.82
C ILE A 387 5.13 14.09 29.16
N LEU A 388 4.18 15.01 29.25
CA LEU A 388 3.66 15.55 30.49
C LEU A 388 2.43 14.75 30.92
N VAL A 389 2.51 14.09 32.05
CA VAL A 389 1.38 13.41 32.68
C VAL A 389 0.85 14.24 33.83
N VAL A 390 -0.46 14.43 33.90
CA VAL A 390 -1.19 15.12 34.96
C VAL A 390 -2.24 14.15 35.50
N ASN A 391 -2.22 13.89 36.80
CA ASN A 391 -3.21 13.02 37.49
C ASN A 391 -4.00 13.85 38.51
#